data_89a80acb8927c330a7faaae65aa8e8ef
#
_entry.id   89a80acb8927c330a7faaae65aa8e8ef
#
_cell.length_a   1.000
_cell.length_b   1.000
_cell.length_c   1.000
_cell.angle_alpha   90.00
_cell.angle_beta   90.00
_cell.angle_gamma   90.00
#
_symmetry.space_group_name_H-M   'P 1'
#
loop_
_entity.id
_entity.type
_entity.pdbx_description
1 polymer ?
#
loop_
_entity_poly.entity_id
_entity_poly.type
_entity_poly.pdbx_seq_one_letter_code
_entity_poly.pdbx_strand_id
1 'polypeptide(L)'
;MEREWELFLAPYEQAVSELKVKLRGIRKQFREQDKHIPIEFVTGRVKPVDSILTKTAIRHIPLNRIEEEMQDIAGLRIMCQFVEDIYQVVALLRNRKDLKIVEERDYIENKKESGYRSYHVVVEYPVQLVTGEKIILAEIQIRTLSMNFWATIEHSLNYKYQGVFPEEMKER
;
A
#
# COMPACT_ATOMS: atom_id res chain seq x y z
N MET A 1 -5.61 26.42 5.80
CA MET A 1 -4.70 25.27 5.99
C MET A 1 -5.44 23.95 5.95
N GLU A 2 -6.40 23.74 6.82
CA GLU A 2 -7.19 22.52 6.83
C GLU A 2 -7.90 22.25 5.51
N ARG A 3 -8.51 23.29 4.93
CA ARG A 3 -9.21 23.20 3.65
C ARG A 3 -8.28 22.86 2.49
N GLU A 4 -7.06 23.39 2.51
CA GLU A 4 -6.06 23.11 1.48
C GLU A 4 -5.67 21.61 1.50
N TRP A 5 -5.51 21.04 2.69
CA TRP A 5 -5.23 19.62 2.83
C TRP A 5 -6.42 18.76 2.42
N GLU A 6 -7.65 19.17 2.74
CA GLU A 6 -8.84 18.45 2.30
C GLU A 6 -8.90 18.40 0.78
N LEU A 7 -8.66 19.52 0.11
CA LEU A 7 -8.65 19.58 -1.36
C LEU A 7 -7.51 18.73 -1.94
N PHE A 8 -6.34 18.78 -1.33
CA PHE A 8 -5.20 17.99 -1.77
C PHE A 8 -5.46 16.49 -1.65
N LEU A 9 -6.06 16.06 -0.56
CA LEU A 9 -6.30 14.65 -0.27
C LEU A 9 -7.53 14.06 -0.96
N ALA A 10 -8.46 14.90 -1.42
CA ALA A 10 -9.71 14.41 -2.02
C ALA A 10 -9.50 13.41 -3.17
N PRO A 11 -8.59 13.63 -4.13
CA PRO A 11 -8.33 12.63 -5.17
C PRO A 11 -7.82 11.30 -4.62
N TYR A 12 -6.99 11.36 -3.58
CA TYR A 12 -6.44 10.15 -2.94
C TYR A 12 -7.52 9.37 -2.20
N GLU A 13 -8.41 10.07 -1.51
CA GLU A 13 -9.53 9.43 -0.81
C GLU A 13 -10.45 8.72 -1.80
N GLN A 14 -10.75 9.37 -2.93
CA GLN A 14 -11.57 8.76 -3.97
C GLN A 14 -10.87 7.55 -4.58
N ALA A 15 -9.56 7.65 -4.86
CA ALA A 15 -8.78 6.55 -5.41
C ALA A 15 -8.78 5.35 -4.48
N VAL A 16 -8.58 5.55 -3.17
CA VAL A 16 -8.61 4.47 -2.19
C VAL A 16 -9.96 3.78 -2.19
N SER A 17 -11.06 4.55 -2.19
CA SER A 17 -12.41 4.00 -2.21
C SER A 17 -12.66 3.17 -3.47
N GLU A 18 -12.29 3.68 -4.62
CA GLU A 18 -12.48 2.99 -5.91
C GLU A 18 -11.63 1.73 -6.01
N LEU A 19 -10.36 1.83 -5.63
CA LEU A 19 -9.44 0.70 -5.68
C LEU A 19 -9.86 -0.42 -4.73
N LYS A 20 -10.36 -0.09 -3.54
CA LYS A 20 -10.93 -1.09 -2.63
C LYS A 20 -12.04 -1.88 -3.30
N VAL A 21 -12.97 -1.21 -3.96
CA VAL A 21 -14.07 -1.87 -4.66
C VAL A 21 -13.56 -2.75 -5.79
N LYS A 22 -12.63 -2.23 -6.60
CA LYS A 22 -12.07 -2.95 -7.74
C LYS A 22 -11.29 -4.19 -7.32
N LEU A 23 -10.46 -4.06 -6.29
CA LEU A 23 -9.65 -5.19 -5.81
C LEU A 23 -10.52 -6.24 -5.11
N ARG A 24 -11.53 -5.81 -4.37
CA ARG A 24 -12.51 -6.73 -3.80
C ARG A 24 -13.31 -7.43 -4.88
N GLY A 25 -13.49 -6.78 -6.03
CA GLY A 25 -14.13 -7.37 -7.20
C GLY A 25 -13.37 -8.58 -7.74
N ILE A 26 -12.05 -8.56 -7.69
CA ILE A 26 -11.23 -9.71 -8.09
C ILE A 26 -11.56 -10.91 -7.21
N ARG A 27 -11.62 -10.70 -5.90
CA ARG A 27 -11.98 -11.75 -4.94
C ARG A 27 -13.34 -12.37 -5.27
N LYS A 28 -14.32 -11.51 -5.53
CA LYS A 28 -15.68 -11.93 -5.86
C LYS A 28 -15.72 -12.77 -7.14
N GLN A 29 -14.96 -12.38 -8.16
CA GLN A 29 -14.92 -13.10 -9.43
C GLN A 29 -14.35 -14.51 -9.26
N PHE A 30 -13.31 -14.68 -8.46
CA PHE A 30 -12.76 -16.00 -8.18
C PHE A 30 -13.75 -16.86 -7.41
N ARG A 31 -14.47 -16.29 -6.46
CA ARG A 31 -15.49 -17.01 -5.70
C ARG A 31 -16.63 -17.50 -6.61
N GLU A 32 -17.06 -16.68 -7.57
CA GLU A 32 -18.10 -17.03 -8.53
C GLU A 32 -17.68 -18.16 -9.46
N GLN A 33 -16.39 -18.31 -9.72
CA GLN A 33 -15.86 -19.37 -10.57
C GLN A 33 -15.57 -20.66 -9.81
N ASP A 34 -15.86 -20.71 -8.50
CA ASP A 34 -15.61 -21.85 -7.64
C ASP A 34 -14.16 -22.34 -7.69
N LYS A 35 -13.23 -21.40 -7.74
CA LYS A 35 -11.80 -21.65 -7.72
C LYS A 35 -11.20 -21.16 -6.42
N HIS A 36 -9.97 -21.60 -6.12
CA HIS A 36 -9.23 -21.06 -5.00
C HIS A 36 -9.16 -19.53 -5.11
N ILE A 37 -9.52 -18.85 -4.02
CA ILE A 37 -9.56 -17.39 -3.97
C ILE A 37 -8.19 -16.88 -3.52
N PRO A 38 -7.43 -16.16 -4.37
CA PRO A 38 -6.10 -15.70 -4.00
C PRO A 38 -6.10 -14.54 -2.99
N ILE A 39 -7.23 -13.88 -2.81
CA ILE A 39 -7.34 -12.71 -1.93
C ILE A 39 -8.24 -13.04 -0.75
N GLU A 40 -7.71 -12.91 0.48
CA GLU A 40 -8.49 -13.06 1.70
C GLU A 40 -9.31 -11.80 1.99
N PHE A 41 -8.67 -10.64 1.99
CA PHE A 41 -9.34 -9.35 2.15
C PHE A 41 -8.47 -8.21 1.65
N VAL A 42 -9.10 -7.05 1.48
CA VAL A 42 -8.46 -5.81 1.03
C VAL A 42 -8.79 -4.70 2.00
N THR A 43 -7.77 -3.97 2.44
CA THR A 43 -7.93 -2.74 3.23
C THR A 43 -7.27 -1.59 2.51
N GLY A 44 -7.63 -0.36 2.89
CA GLY A 44 -7.02 0.81 2.32
C GLY A 44 -7.17 2.01 3.23
N ARG A 45 -6.24 2.94 3.10
CA ARG A 45 -6.31 4.20 3.85
C ARG A 45 -5.58 5.30 3.11
N VAL A 46 -5.93 6.54 3.43
CA VAL A 46 -5.18 7.72 3.02
C VAL A 46 -4.23 8.08 4.16
N LYS A 47 -2.99 8.36 3.83
CA LYS A 47 -1.96 8.73 4.81
C LYS A 47 -2.40 9.99 5.55
N PRO A 48 -2.38 10.01 6.91
CA PRO A 48 -2.74 11.21 7.66
C PRO A 48 -1.79 12.37 7.38
N VAL A 49 -2.29 13.59 7.49
CA VAL A 49 -1.51 14.80 7.22
C VAL A 49 -0.23 14.87 8.05
N ASP A 50 -0.32 14.55 9.34
CA ASP A 50 0.86 14.57 10.22
C ASP A 50 1.92 13.56 9.77
N SER A 51 1.51 12.39 9.27
CA SER A 51 2.43 11.39 8.72
C SER A 51 3.06 11.87 7.42
N ILE A 52 2.29 12.55 6.57
CA ILE A 52 2.81 13.16 5.33
C ILE A 52 3.87 14.21 5.68
N LEU A 53 3.58 15.10 6.62
CA LEU A 53 4.51 16.15 7.03
C LEU A 53 5.78 15.58 7.65
N THR A 54 5.66 14.56 8.48
CA THR A 54 6.81 13.87 9.07
C THR A 54 7.70 13.27 7.99
N LYS A 55 7.10 12.60 7.01
CA LYS A 55 7.86 11.97 5.93
C LYS A 55 8.52 13.00 5.02
N THR A 56 7.86 14.11 4.72
CA THR A 56 8.45 15.19 3.93
C THR A 56 9.69 15.78 4.62
N ALA A 57 9.62 15.96 5.93
CA ALA A 57 10.74 16.46 6.72
C ALA A 57 11.92 15.49 6.71
N ILE A 58 11.66 14.19 6.95
CA ILE A 58 12.70 13.16 7.00
C ILE A 58 13.37 12.98 5.64
N ARG A 59 12.61 12.97 4.56
CA ARG A 59 13.11 12.73 3.20
C ARG A 59 13.47 14.00 2.44
N HIS A 60 13.32 15.16 3.07
CA HIS A 60 13.60 16.46 2.44
C HIS A 60 12.81 16.65 1.14
N ILE A 61 11.53 16.26 1.15
CA ILE A 61 10.64 16.43 -0.01
C ILE A 61 10.05 17.83 0.01
N PRO A 62 10.24 18.65 -1.05
CA PRO A 62 9.58 19.95 -1.15
C PRO A 62 8.05 19.78 -1.17
N LEU A 63 7.33 20.68 -0.50
CA LEU A 63 5.86 20.59 -0.41
C LEU A 63 5.19 20.62 -1.80
N ASN A 64 5.78 21.30 -2.77
CA ASN A 64 5.23 21.34 -4.13
C ASN A 64 5.54 20.09 -4.96
N ARG A 65 6.27 19.12 -4.40
CA ARG A 65 6.62 17.88 -5.08
C ARG A 65 6.09 16.62 -4.38
N ILE A 66 5.22 16.79 -3.40
CA ILE A 66 4.66 15.67 -2.65
C ILE A 66 3.95 14.68 -3.58
N GLU A 67 3.16 15.19 -4.54
CA GLU A 67 2.41 14.31 -5.45
C GLU A 67 3.30 13.40 -6.28
N GLU A 68 4.48 13.86 -6.64
CA GLU A 68 5.40 13.12 -7.51
C GLU A 68 6.35 12.21 -6.72
N GLU A 69 6.74 12.64 -5.53
CA GLU A 69 7.78 11.95 -4.77
C GLU A 69 7.26 11.06 -3.65
N MET A 70 6.02 11.27 -3.19
CA MET A 70 5.43 10.43 -2.16
C MET A 70 4.44 9.45 -2.78
N GLN A 71 4.77 8.17 -2.73
CA GLN A 71 4.05 7.11 -3.44
C GLN A 71 2.93 6.48 -2.62
N ASP A 72 2.90 6.72 -1.32
CA ASP A 72 2.04 5.99 -0.39
C ASP A 72 0.99 6.86 0.32
N ILE A 73 0.63 8.00 -0.27
CA ILE A 73 -0.49 8.80 0.25
C ILE A 73 -1.77 7.98 0.15
N ALA A 74 -2.05 7.40 -1.02
CA ALA A 74 -3.09 6.38 -1.16
C ALA A 74 -2.43 5.03 -0.96
N GLY A 75 -2.83 4.30 0.06
CA GLY A 75 -2.26 2.99 0.39
C GLY A 75 -3.35 1.93 0.44
N LEU A 76 -3.10 0.81 -0.23
CA LEU A 76 -3.96 -0.36 -0.18
C LEU A 76 -3.15 -1.56 0.26
N ARG A 77 -3.82 -2.51 0.88
CA ARG A 77 -3.20 -3.73 1.35
C ARG A 77 -4.06 -4.91 0.97
N ILE A 78 -3.46 -5.86 0.26
CA ILE A 78 -4.11 -7.09 -0.15
C ILE A 78 -3.52 -8.22 0.68
N MET A 79 -4.37 -8.96 1.38
CA MET A 79 -3.96 -10.13 2.15
C MET A 79 -4.26 -11.38 1.38
N CYS A 80 -3.26 -12.25 1.28
CA CYS A 80 -3.35 -13.54 0.61
C CYS A 80 -3.08 -14.66 1.62
N GLN A 81 -3.44 -15.88 1.27
CA GLN A 81 -3.18 -17.05 2.10
C GLN A 81 -1.77 -17.59 1.85
N PHE A 82 -1.39 -17.72 0.59
CA PHE A 82 -0.11 -18.33 0.18
C PHE A 82 0.74 -17.37 -0.63
N VAL A 83 2.05 -17.62 -0.68
CA VAL A 83 2.98 -16.83 -1.46
C VAL A 83 2.62 -16.87 -2.95
N GLU A 84 2.22 -18.02 -3.47
CA GLU A 84 1.80 -18.17 -4.87
C GLU A 84 0.64 -17.24 -5.21
N ASP A 85 -0.27 -17.01 -4.28
CA ASP A 85 -1.39 -16.11 -4.45
C ASP A 85 -0.92 -14.66 -4.67
N ILE A 86 0.15 -14.28 -3.97
CA ILE A 86 0.73 -12.94 -4.13
C ILE A 86 1.16 -12.72 -5.58
N TYR A 87 1.91 -13.66 -6.14
CA TYR A 87 2.39 -13.55 -7.51
C TYR A 87 1.26 -13.59 -8.53
N GLN A 88 0.21 -14.36 -8.25
CA GLN A 88 -0.99 -14.38 -9.09
C GLN A 88 -1.68 -13.02 -9.10
N VAL A 89 -1.84 -12.40 -7.93
CA VAL A 89 -2.45 -11.07 -7.82
C VAL A 89 -1.62 -10.03 -8.55
N VAL A 90 -0.29 -10.07 -8.41
CA VAL A 90 0.60 -9.16 -9.12
C VAL A 90 0.41 -9.29 -10.64
N ALA A 91 0.33 -10.52 -11.15
CA ALA A 91 0.10 -10.76 -12.58
C ALA A 91 -1.24 -10.18 -13.05
N LEU A 92 -2.29 -10.32 -12.23
CA LEU A 92 -3.60 -9.73 -12.53
C LEU A 92 -3.53 -8.20 -12.59
N LEU A 93 -2.80 -7.59 -11.65
CA LEU A 93 -2.64 -6.14 -11.65
C LEU A 93 -1.87 -5.63 -12.88
N ARG A 94 -0.85 -6.37 -13.31
CA ARG A 94 -0.09 -6.01 -14.51
C ARG A 94 -0.94 -5.98 -15.77
N ASN A 95 -1.97 -6.81 -15.83
CA ASN A 95 -2.84 -6.92 -17.01
C ASN A 95 -4.02 -5.96 -16.99
N ARG A 96 -4.21 -5.19 -15.92
CA ARG A 96 -5.31 -4.24 -15.84
C ARG A 96 -5.07 -3.02 -16.72
N LYS A 97 -6.15 -2.47 -17.25
CA LYS A 97 -6.10 -1.28 -18.10
C LYS A 97 -6.53 -0.01 -17.37
N ASP A 98 -7.10 -0.15 -16.17
CA ASP A 98 -7.58 0.98 -15.38
C ASP A 98 -6.54 1.51 -14.39
N LEU A 99 -5.35 0.93 -14.39
CA LEU A 99 -4.20 1.42 -13.63
C LEU A 99 -2.92 1.01 -14.36
N LYS A 100 -1.83 1.70 -14.04
CA LYS A 100 -0.53 1.41 -14.65
C LYS A 100 0.51 1.21 -13.56
N ILE A 101 1.14 0.06 -13.54
CA ILE A 101 2.25 -0.21 -12.61
C ILE A 101 3.49 0.55 -13.08
N VAL A 102 4.06 1.35 -12.19
CA VAL A 102 5.28 2.13 -12.47
C VAL A 102 6.47 1.65 -11.68
N GLU A 103 6.26 0.88 -10.60
CA GLU A 103 7.34 0.33 -9.79
C GLU A 103 6.88 -0.93 -9.09
N GLU A 104 7.78 -1.92 -8.98
CA GLU A 104 7.54 -3.13 -8.21
C GLU A 104 8.75 -3.41 -7.34
N ARG A 105 8.52 -3.83 -6.09
CA ARG A 105 9.58 -4.21 -5.14
C ARG A 105 9.19 -5.55 -4.51
N ASP A 106 9.95 -6.58 -4.83
CA ASP A 106 9.73 -7.93 -4.31
C ASP A 106 10.59 -8.14 -3.07
N TYR A 107 10.03 -7.84 -1.89
CA TYR A 107 10.67 -8.12 -0.61
C TYR A 107 10.39 -9.53 -0.09
N ILE A 108 9.82 -10.39 -0.92
CA ILE A 108 9.62 -11.80 -0.59
C ILE A 108 10.86 -12.58 -0.97
N GLU A 109 11.32 -12.45 -2.21
CA GLU A 109 12.58 -13.04 -2.67
C GLU A 109 13.79 -12.25 -2.16
N ASN A 110 13.69 -10.92 -2.14
CA ASN A 110 14.75 -10.02 -1.72
C ASN A 110 14.39 -9.39 -0.37
N LYS A 111 14.22 -10.23 0.65
CA LYS A 111 13.78 -9.77 1.98
C LYS A 111 14.83 -8.83 2.59
N LYS A 112 14.35 -7.85 3.35
CA LYS A 112 15.20 -6.91 4.08
C LYS A 112 15.92 -7.63 5.23
N GLU A 113 17.01 -7.06 5.70
CA GLU A 113 17.77 -7.59 6.83
C GLU A 113 16.92 -7.79 8.08
N SER A 114 15.91 -6.92 8.28
CA SER A 114 14.95 -7.04 9.38
C SER A 114 14.05 -8.27 9.31
N GLY A 115 14.04 -8.98 8.17
CA GLY A 115 13.13 -10.08 7.94
C GLY A 115 11.79 -9.65 7.38
N TYR A 116 11.60 -8.33 7.13
CA TYR A 116 10.38 -7.81 6.53
C TYR A 116 10.14 -8.43 5.16
N ARG A 117 8.94 -8.94 4.95
CA ARG A 117 8.51 -9.56 3.70
C ARG A 117 7.19 -8.94 3.25
N SER A 118 7.15 -8.55 1.99
CA SER A 118 5.96 -7.99 1.35
C SER A 118 6.26 -7.80 -0.13
N TYR A 119 5.23 -7.74 -0.94
CA TYR A 119 5.36 -7.31 -2.33
C TYR A 119 4.74 -5.92 -2.45
N HIS A 120 5.48 -4.94 -2.95
CA HIS A 120 5.01 -3.58 -3.10
C HIS A 120 4.85 -3.24 -4.58
N VAL A 121 3.70 -2.69 -4.93
CA VAL A 121 3.40 -2.24 -6.29
C VAL A 121 3.01 -0.78 -6.20
N VAL A 122 3.66 0.08 -6.99
CA VAL A 122 3.26 1.48 -7.12
C VAL A 122 2.57 1.64 -8.46
N VAL A 123 1.39 2.22 -8.43
CA VAL A 123 0.57 2.40 -9.64
C VAL A 123 0.25 3.86 -9.86
N GLU A 124 0.12 4.24 -11.13
CA GLU A 124 -0.55 5.45 -11.53
C GLU A 124 -2.03 5.11 -11.72
N TYR A 125 -2.90 5.84 -11.05
CA TYR A 125 -4.34 5.61 -11.11
C TYR A 125 -5.08 6.88 -11.52
N PRO A 126 -5.84 6.86 -12.62
CA PRO A 126 -6.59 8.03 -13.06
C PRO A 126 -7.89 8.18 -12.27
N VAL A 127 -8.04 9.32 -11.61
CA VAL A 127 -9.25 9.68 -10.87
C VAL A 127 -10.03 10.70 -11.68
N GLN A 128 -11.33 10.45 -11.87
CA GLN A 128 -12.19 11.38 -12.59
C GLN A 128 -12.82 12.35 -11.59
N LEU A 129 -12.34 13.59 -11.61
CA LEU A 129 -12.84 14.65 -10.74
C LEU A 129 -13.78 15.57 -11.54
N VAL A 130 -14.56 16.38 -10.83
CA VAL A 130 -15.44 17.36 -11.52
C VAL A 130 -14.60 18.37 -12.31
N THR A 131 -13.34 18.56 -11.97
CA THR A 131 -12.42 19.45 -12.68
C THR A 131 -11.66 18.76 -13.80
N GLY A 132 -11.88 17.46 -14.01
CA GLY A 132 -11.19 16.67 -15.02
C GLY A 132 -10.44 15.48 -14.43
N GLU A 133 -9.74 14.78 -15.28
CA GLU A 133 -8.96 13.62 -14.86
C GLU A 133 -7.68 14.05 -14.14
N LYS A 134 -7.37 13.37 -13.04
CA LYS A 134 -6.10 13.54 -12.34
C LYS A 134 -5.48 12.18 -12.10
N ILE A 135 -4.22 12.02 -12.50
CA ILE A 135 -3.48 10.78 -12.27
C ILE A 135 -2.75 10.91 -10.94
N ILE A 136 -3.01 9.98 -10.02
CA ILE A 136 -2.34 9.97 -8.71
C ILE A 136 -1.54 8.68 -8.56
N LEU A 137 -0.56 8.71 -7.64
CA LEU A 137 0.20 7.52 -7.27
C LEU A 137 -0.48 6.83 -6.10
N ALA A 138 -0.53 5.51 -6.15
CA ALA A 138 -1.01 4.68 -5.05
C ALA A 138 -0.04 3.52 -4.84
N GLU A 139 0.17 3.15 -3.59
CA GLU A 139 0.97 1.99 -3.23
C GLU A 139 0.05 0.84 -2.82
N ILE A 140 0.27 -0.32 -3.41
CA ILE A 140 -0.45 -1.54 -3.06
C ILE A 140 0.56 -2.51 -2.45
N GLN A 141 0.36 -2.86 -1.18
CA GLN A 141 1.17 -3.86 -0.49
C GLN A 141 0.42 -5.18 -0.52
N ILE A 142 1.12 -6.24 -0.90
CA ILE A 142 0.52 -7.57 -1.02
C ILE A 142 1.32 -8.51 -0.12
N ARG A 143 0.63 -9.14 0.83
CA ARG A 143 1.24 -9.96 1.88
C ARG A 143 0.42 -11.20 2.15
N THR A 144 1.03 -12.19 2.77
CA THR A 144 0.27 -13.25 3.44
C THR A 144 -0.13 -12.77 4.84
N LEU A 145 -1.08 -13.45 5.45
CA LEU A 145 -1.52 -13.11 6.82
C LEU A 145 -0.36 -13.18 7.81
N SER A 146 0.50 -14.19 7.71
CA SER A 146 1.66 -14.31 8.60
C SER A 146 2.68 -13.18 8.41
N MET A 147 2.92 -12.76 7.18
CA MET A 147 3.80 -11.62 6.89
C MET A 147 3.25 -10.33 7.50
N ASN A 148 1.95 -10.13 7.39
CA ASN A 148 1.30 -8.95 7.96
C ASN A 148 1.37 -8.95 9.49
N PHE A 149 1.14 -10.10 10.09
CA PHE A 149 1.23 -10.27 11.54
C PHE A 149 2.64 -9.93 12.05
N TRP A 150 3.66 -10.46 11.40
CA TRP A 150 5.07 -10.19 11.74
C TRP A 150 5.40 -8.69 11.62
N ALA A 151 5.00 -8.07 10.53
CA ALA A 151 5.25 -6.64 10.30
C ALA A 151 4.57 -5.77 11.35
N THR A 152 3.37 -6.13 11.77
CA THR A 152 2.62 -5.41 12.81
C THR A 152 3.33 -5.50 14.16
N ILE A 153 3.81 -6.67 14.53
CA ILE A 153 4.56 -6.87 15.79
C ILE A 153 5.84 -6.06 15.77
N GLU A 154 6.62 -6.14 14.69
CA GLU A 154 7.87 -5.41 14.54
C GLU A 154 7.65 -3.90 14.67
N HIS A 155 6.64 -3.37 13.99
CA HIS A 155 6.30 -1.95 14.07
C HIS A 155 5.93 -1.53 15.50
N SER A 156 5.11 -2.30 16.17
CA SER A 156 4.69 -2.02 17.55
C SER A 156 5.87 -2.00 18.51
N LEU A 157 6.78 -2.94 18.38
CA LEU A 157 7.98 -3.00 19.21
C LEU A 157 8.90 -1.81 18.97
N ASN A 158 9.14 -1.46 17.71
CA ASN A 158 9.96 -0.31 17.35
C ASN A 158 9.36 0.99 17.89
N TYR A 159 8.05 1.17 17.76
CA TYR A 159 7.37 2.35 18.26
C TYR A 159 7.46 2.45 19.79
N LYS A 160 7.22 1.34 20.49
CA LYS A 160 7.23 1.29 21.95
C LYS A 160 8.60 1.65 22.54
N TYR A 161 9.68 1.20 21.89
CA TYR A 161 11.04 1.43 22.37
C TYR A 161 11.77 2.56 21.62
N GLN A 162 11.03 3.33 20.81
CA GLN A 162 11.56 4.46 20.03
C GLN A 162 12.78 4.07 19.17
N GLY A 163 12.76 2.86 18.62
CA GLY A 163 13.85 2.35 17.81
C GLY A 163 15.03 1.81 18.59
N VAL A 164 14.99 1.85 19.93
CA VAL A 164 16.03 1.32 20.80
C VAL A 164 15.49 0.08 21.50
N PHE A 165 16.03 -1.08 21.14
CA PHE A 165 15.67 -2.34 21.78
C PHE A 165 16.68 -2.68 22.86
N PRO A 166 16.24 -3.23 24.01
CA PRO A 166 17.18 -3.86 24.95
C PRO A 166 17.91 -5.00 24.22
N GLU A 167 19.20 -5.19 24.55
CA GLU A 167 20.00 -6.24 23.92
C GLU A 167 19.35 -7.62 24.04
N GLU A 168 18.73 -7.90 25.16
CA GLU A 168 18.02 -9.15 25.40
C GLU A 168 16.90 -9.43 24.37
N MET A 169 16.24 -8.39 23.90
CA MET A 169 15.16 -8.53 22.90
C MET A 169 15.71 -8.67 21.48
N LYS A 170 16.88 -8.11 21.21
CA LYS A 170 17.50 -8.21 19.89
C LYS A 170 18.07 -9.60 19.62
N GLU A 171 18.50 -10.29 20.66
CA GLU A 171 19.07 -11.63 20.57
C GLU A 171 18.00 -12.73 20.41
N ARG A 172 16.74 -12.38 20.63
CA ARG A 172 15.59 -13.30 20.48
C ARG A 172 14.90 -13.08 19.15
#